data_c3b61d5083507282bf5854aa7880f46f
#
_entry.id   c3b61d5083507282bf5854aa7880f46f
#
_cell.length_a   1.000
_cell.length_b   1.000
_cell.length_c   1.000
_cell.angle_alpha   90.00
_cell.angle_beta   90.00
_cell.angle_gamma   90.00
#
_symmetry.space_group_name_H-M   'P 1'
#
loop_
_entity.id
_entity.type
_entity.pdbx_description
1 polymer ?
#
loop_
_entity_poly.entity_id
_entity_poly.type
_entity_poly.pdbx_seq_one_letter_code
_entity_poly.pdbx_strand_id
1 'polypeptide(L)'
;MTSDIDNFWRAFDLAAKETDREKRIEIFQNEYLDKGSIGLKDFLRLRIKSAKTLTETVEKLPRFFASIRSSTLRIKEMEKQMRQSFRKFKKIYPEAVFPNVFFVIGVTNTGGTASENGLLIGAELYGATASTPRDEFPDLYKAFLPEEKDPNQLRLKVNKLLDVSLKPVGNITPVVAHESCHFNQKYPKLDTLLAKSVQEGVCDLIAKLTAGQPINPAQHVYGNRHEAELWREFQTEMNNTSTKNWMYNGLTAGTRPPDLGYFMGYKISESYYKNTRDKRQAIKDILGIKDFPKFFEQSKYIKKIGH
;
A
#
# COMPACT_ATOMS: atom_id res chain seq x y z
N MET A 1 8.55 14.71 -2.63
CA MET A 1 10.02 14.87 -2.67
C MET A 1 10.66 13.56 -3.12
N THR A 2 11.59 13.62 -4.06
CA THR A 2 12.22 12.42 -4.71
C THR A 2 13.75 12.39 -4.61
N SER A 3 14.34 13.38 -3.95
CA SER A 3 15.82 13.48 -3.80
C SER A 3 16.44 12.25 -3.11
N ASP A 4 15.69 11.61 -2.22
CA ASP A 4 16.16 10.40 -1.53
C ASP A 4 16.35 9.22 -2.48
N ILE A 5 15.56 9.14 -3.57
CA ILE A 5 15.75 8.12 -4.62
C ILE A 5 17.08 8.33 -5.33
N ASP A 6 17.41 9.58 -5.69
CA ASP A 6 18.69 9.89 -6.35
C ASP A 6 19.87 9.58 -5.44
N ASN A 7 19.77 9.89 -4.13
CA ASN A 7 20.77 9.55 -3.12
C ASN A 7 20.96 8.04 -2.99
N PHE A 8 19.86 7.27 -2.96
CA PHE A 8 19.93 5.81 -2.90
C PHE A 8 20.71 5.24 -4.10
N TRP A 9 20.37 5.66 -5.33
CA TRP A 9 21.02 5.11 -6.52
C TRP A 9 22.51 5.49 -6.60
N ARG A 10 22.89 6.68 -6.10
CA ARG A 10 24.30 7.03 -5.96
C ARG A 10 25.02 6.11 -4.96
N ALA A 11 24.43 5.89 -3.80
CA ALA A 11 24.98 4.96 -2.80
C ALA A 11 25.07 3.53 -3.35
N PHE A 12 24.05 3.07 -4.07
CA PHE A 12 24.02 1.75 -4.73
C PHE A 12 25.19 1.58 -5.71
N ASP A 13 25.45 2.57 -6.57
CA ASP A 13 26.56 2.54 -7.54
C ASP A 13 27.95 2.54 -6.86
N LEU A 14 28.08 3.23 -5.73
CA LEU A 14 29.33 3.24 -4.96
C LEU A 14 29.53 1.89 -4.25
N ALA A 15 28.48 1.38 -3.60
CA ALA A 15 28.52 0.09 -2.89
C ALA A 15 28.77 -1.09 -3.83
N ALA A 16 28.30 -1.03 -5.09
CA ALA A 16 28.54 -2.05 -6.10
C ALA A 16 30.02 -2.20 -6.50
N LYS A 17 30.85 -1.17 -6.26
CA LYS A 17 32.29 -1.17 -6.56
C LYS A 17 33.14 -1.60 -5.37
N GLU A 18 32.54 -1.71 -4.20
CA GLU A 18 33.25 -2.02 -2.97
C GLU A 18 33.14 -3.53 -2.66
N THR A 19 34.24 -4.16 -2.32
CA THR A 19 34.30 -5.58 -1.96
C THR A 19 34.15 -5.83 -0.48
N ASP A 20 34.56 -4.86 0.36
CA ASP A 20 34.43 -4.91 1.81
C ASP A 20 32.98 -4.63 2.23
N ARG A 21 32.38 -5.57 2.96
CA ARG A 21 31.00 -5.46 3.39
C ARG A 21 30.76 -4.32 4.38
N GLU A 22 31.67 -4.09 5.30
CA GLU A 22 31.53 -3.00 6.29
C GLU A 22 31.58 -1.64 5.59
N LYS A 23 32.46 -1.48 4.60
CA LYS A 23 32.50 -0.28 3.78
C LYS A 23 31.23 -0.08 2.93
N ARG A 24 30.59 -1.15 2.44
CA ARG A 24 29.26 -1.04 1.78
C ARG A 24 28.21 -0.51 2.73
N ILE A 25 28.22 -0.98 4.00
CA ILE A 25 27.31 -0.46 5.04
C ILE A 25 27.56 1.02 5.29
N GLU A 26 28.84 1.43 5.42
CA GLU A 26 29.22 2.85 5.58
C GLU A 26 28.79 3.71 4.40
N ILE A 27 28.89 3.21 3.18
CA ILE A 27 28.44 3.92 1.97
C ILE A 27 26.92 4.18 2.03
N PHE A 28 26.08 3.16 2.36
CA PHE A 28 24.65 3.38 2.49
C PHE A 28 24.33 4.31 3.66
N GLN A 29 25.06 4.24 4.76
CA GLN A 29 24.90 5.18 5.88
C GLN A 29 25.18 6.61 5.43
N ASN A 30 26.39 6.87 4.89
CA ASN A 30 26.88 8.21 4.64
C ASN A 30 26.28 8.86 3.37
N GLU A 31 26.02 8.07 2.31
CA GLU A 31 25.59 8.60 1.01
C GLU A 31 24.08 8.60 0.82
N TYR A 32 23.34 7.77 1.60
CA TYR A 32 21.90 7.69 1.51
C TYR A 32 21.21 8.15 2.80
N LEU A 33 21.45 7.46 3.92
CA LEU A 33 20.68 7.66 5.15
C LEU A 33 20.98 9.01 5.82
N ASP A 34 22.25 9.41 5.92
CA ASP A 34 22.65 10.67 6.56
C ASP A 34 22.29 11.90 5.71
N LYS A 35 22.34 11.75 4.38
CA LYS A 35 21.95 12.81 3.42
C LYS A 35 20.45 12.87 3.18
N GLY A 36 19.69 12.00 3.84
CA GLY A 36 18.26 11.85 3.61
C GLY A 36 17.41 12.99 4.15
N SER A 37 16.25 13.16 3.52
CA SER A 37 15.20 14.05 3.98
C SER A 37 14.69 13.66 5.37
N ILE A 38 13.91 14.55 6.00
CA ILE A 38 13.21 14.22 7.26
C ILE A 38 12.32 12.97 7.09
N GLY A 39 11.71 12.78 5.91
CA GLY A 39 10.93 11.59 5.59
C GLY A 39 11.78 10.32 5.56
N LEU A 40 12.99 10.36 4.98
CA LEU A 40 13.89 9.19 5.01
C LEU A 40 14.35 8.88 6.45
N LYS A 41 14.62 9.89 7.27
CA LYS A 41 14.96 9.68 8.70
C LYS A 41 13.82 8.98 9.45
N ASP A 42 12.58 9.39 9.22
CA ASP A 42 11.42 8.69 9.79
C ASP A 42 11.28 7.27 9.24
N PHE A 43 11.49 7.07 7.94
CA PHE A 43 11.41 5.75 7.33
C PHE A 43 12.52 4.82 7.82
N LEU A 44 13.72 5.35 8.07
CA LEU A 44 14.82 4.62 8.70
C LEU A 44 14.38 4.09 10.07
N ARG A 45 13.86 4.96 10.93
CA ARG A 45 13.40 4.60 12.27
C ARG A 45 12.24 3.60 12.24
N LEU A 46 11.28 3.79 11.35
CA LEU A 46 10.05 3.01 11.34
C LEU A 46 10.20 1.67 10.58
N ARG A 47 10.97 1.62 9.50
CA ARG A 47 10.95 0.53 8.51
C ARG A 47 12.32 -0.08 8.22
N ILE A 48 13.32 0.72 7.85
CA ILE A 48 14.65 0.21 7.45
C ILE A 48 15.44 -0.30 8.66
N LYS A 49 15.39 0.41 9.79
CA LYS A 49 16.07 0.16 11.06
C LYS A 49 17.56 0.50 11.08
N SER A 50 18.36 0.09 10.08
CA SER A 50 19.79 0.38 10.00
C SER A 50 20.33 0.29 8.58
N ALA A 51 21.50 0.90 8.34
CA ALA A 51 22.26 0.73 7.11
C ALA A 51 22.61 -0.74 6.86
N LYS A 52 22.94 -1.50 7.91
CA LYS A 52 23.19 -2.94 7.84
C LYS A 52 22.00 -3.69 7.25
N THR A 53 20.78 -3.46 7.76
CA THR A 53 19.55 -4.11 7.26
C THR A 53 19.30 -3.76 5.80
N LEU A 54 19.53 -2.50 5.41
CA LEU A 54 19.39 -2.06 4.02
C LEU A 54 20.40 -2.77 3.12
N THR A 55 21.68 -2.79 3.51
CA THR A 55 22.75 -3.47 2.77
C THR A 55 22.46 -4.95 2.58
N GLU A 56 22.04 -5.65 3.66
CA GLU A 56 21.67 -7.07 3.60
C GLU A 56 20.51 -7.34 2.64
N THR A 57 19.53 -6.44 2.61
CA THR A 57 18.39 -6.56 1.68
C THR A 57 18.83 -6.36 0.24
N VAL A 58 19.67 -5.36 -0.03
CA VAL A 58 20.22 -5.10 -1.37
C VAL A 58 21.10 -6.27 -1.83
N GLU A 59 21.92 -6.84 -0.95
CA GLU A 59 22.78 -8.01 -1.24
C GLU A 59 21.96 -9.26 -1.56
N LYS A 60 20.80 -9.45 -0.94
CA LYS A 60 19.89 -10.58 -1.20
C LYS A 60 19.06 -10.41 -2.47
N LEU A 61 18.82 -9.17 -2.90
CA LEU A 61 17.93 -8.84 -4.02
C LEU A 61 18.64 -7.98 -5.09
N PRO A 62 19.88 -8.28 -5.52
CA PRO A 62 20.66 -7.39 -6.37
C PRO A 62 20.02 -7.17 -7.75
N ARG A 63 19.45 -8.21 -8.37
CA ARG A 63 18.80 -8.11 -9.67
C ARG A 63 17.45 -7.38 -9.57
N PHE A 64 16.71 -7.58 -8.48
CA PHE A 64 15.48 -6.85 -8.21
C PHE A 64 15.76 -5.35 -8.15
N PHE A 65 16.69 -4.89 -7.28
CA PHE A 65 17.01 -3.47 -7.17
C PHE A 65 17.48 -2.90 -8.52
N ALA A 66 18.41 -3.57 -9.20
CA ALA A 66 18.84 -3.13 -10.54
C ALA A 66 17.66 -2.96 -11.51
N SER A 67 16.68 -3.86 -11.49
CA SER A 67 15.53 -3.86 -12.42
C SER A 67 14.56 -2.70 -12.21
N ILE A 68 14.44 -2.19 -10.99
CA ILE A 68 13.48 -1.12 -10.65
C ILE A 68 14.08 0.29 -10.79
N ARG A 69 15.38 0.41 -11.07
CA ARG A 69 16.08 1.70 -11.08
C ARG A 69 15.45 2.72 -12.02
N SER A 70 15.28 2.34 -13.28
CA SER A 70 14.73 3.26 -14.30
C SER A 70 13.32 3.73 -13.96
N SER A 71 12.49 2.81 -13.42
CA SER A 71 11.11 3.12 -13.03
C SER A 71 11.05 4.04 -11.82
N THR A 72 11.87 3.78 -10.78
CA THR A 72 11.88 4.61 -9.55
C THR A 72 12.40 6.03 -9.82
N LEU A 73 13.40 6.18 -10.68
CA LEU A 73 13.88 7.51 -11.11
C LEU A 73 12.82 8.33 -11.87
N ARG A 74 11.82 7.66 -12.47
CA ARG A 74 10.71 8.32 -13.16
C ARG A 74 9.55 8.73 -12.26
N ILE A 75 9.57 8.43 -10.97
CA ILE A 75 8.49 8.82 -10.03
C ILE A 75 8.25 10.34 -10.04
N LYS A 76 9.29 11.14 -10.22
CA LYS A 76 9.18 12.60 -10.38
C LYS A 76 8.25 13.02 -11.53
N GLU A 77 8.15 12.22 -12.59
CA GLU A 77 7.27 12.49 -13.73
C GLU A 77 5.78 12.34 -13.36
N MET A 78 5.47 11.62 -12.29
CA MET A 78 4.11 11.40 -11.78
C MET A 78 3.59 12.59 -10.95
N GLU A 79 4.42 13.57 -10.61
CA GLU A 79 4.04 14.71 -9.75
C GLU A 79 2.79 15.43 -10.28
N LYS A 80 2.72 15.68 -11.59
CA LYS A 80 1.55 16.35 -12.22
C LYS A 80 0.25 15.58 -11.96
N GLN A 81 0.29 14.25 -12.09
CA GLN A 81 -0.87 13.39 -11.87
C GLN A 81 -1.28 13.36 -10.40
N MET A 82 -0.31 13.27 -9.48
CA MET A 82 -0.57 13.32 -8.04
C MET A 82 -1.19 14.66 -7.63
N ARG A 83 -0.66 15.79 -8.13
CA ARG A 83 -1.25 17.11 -7.88
C ARG A 83 -2.66 17.25 -8.47
N GLN A 84 -2.94 16.64 -9.62
CA GLN A 84 -4.29 16.60 -10.18
C GLN A 84 -5.24 15.78 -9.30
N SER A 85 -4.79 14.64 -8.77
CA SER A 85 -5.57 13.83 -7.83
C SER A 85 -5.92 14.65 -6.57
N PHE A 86 -4.96 15.35 -5.98
CA PHE A 86 -5.21 16.22 -4.82
C PHE A 86 -6.20 17.36 -5.13
N ARG A 87 -6.12 17.98 -6.31
CA ARG A 87 -7.10 19.00 -6.73
C ARG A 87 -8.51 18.40 -6.87
N LYS A 88 -8.63 17.18 -7.43
CA LYS A 88 -9.92 16.48 -7.50
C LYS A 88 -10.44 16.16 -6.10
N PHE A 89 -9.57 15.72 -5.19
CA PHE A 89 -9.97 15.47 -3.81
C PHE A 89 -10.46 16.75 -3.13
N LYS A 90 -9.74 17.88 -3.25
CA LYS A 90 -10.21 19.21 -2.77
C LYS A 90 -11.56 19.60 -3.36
N LYS A 91 -11.83 19.26 -4.62
CA LYS A 91 -13.11 19.59 -5.27
C LYS A 91 -14.29 18.83 -4.66
N ILE A 92 -14.10 17.56 -4.30
CA ILE A 92 -15.15 16.73 -3.69
C ILE A 92 -15.20 16.86 -2.16
N TYR A 93 -14.10 17.24 -1.52
CA TYR A 93 -13.98 17.49 -0.09
C TYR A 93 -13.10 18.72 0.16
N PRO A 94 -13.70 19.94 0.24
CA PRO A 94 -12.93 21.19 0.39
C PRO A 94 -12.08 21.29 1.66
N GLU A 95 -12.45 20.56 2.71
CA GLU A 95 -11.71 20.49 3.98
C GLU A 95 -10.47 19.58 3.90
N ALA A 96 -10.26 18.85 2.77
CA ALA A 96 -9.15 17.89 2.64
C ALA A 96 -7.80 18.52 3.00
N VAL A 97 -7.01 17.79 3.78
CA VAL A 97 -5.62 18.12 4.10
C VAL A 97 -4.69 17.12 3.40
N PHE A 98 -3.52 17.56 3.03
CA PHE A 98 -2.54 16.71 2.35
C PHE A 98 -1.21 16.78 3.07
N PRO A 99 -0.62 15.62 3.41
CA PRO A 99 0.70 15.55 3.99
C PRO A 99 1.78 15.89 2.95
N ASN A 100 2.99 16.17 3.42
CA ASN A 100 4.16 16.02 2.56
C ASN A 100 4.28 14.56 2.12
N VAL A 101 4.70 14.34 0.89
CA VAL A 101 4.93 12.97 0.38
C VAL A 101 6.41 12.78 0.08
N PHE A 102 7.01 11.79 0.72
CA PHE A 102 8.41 11.41 0.57
C PHE A 102 8.48 10.06 -0.14
N PHE A 103 9.27 9.98 -1.20
CA PHE A 103 9.56 8.75 -1.91
C PHE A 103 10.96 8.29 -1.55
N VAL A 104 11.06 7.13 -0.95
CA VAL A 104 12.30 6.56 -0.42
C VAL A 104 12.49 5.15 -0.93
N ILE A 105 13.70 4.62 -0.88
CA ILE A 105 13.99 3.21 -1.15
C ILE A 105 14.27 2.51 0.17
N GLY A 106 13.54 1.44 0.43
CA GLY A 106 13.61 0.70 1.70
C GLY A 106 14.07 -0.74 1.55
N VAL A 107 13.48 -1.58 2.39
CA VAL A 107 13.82 -3.01 2.54
C VAL A 107 12.65 -3.91 2.13
N THR A 108 11.82 -3.48 1.20
CA THR A 108 10.67 -4.20 0.63
C THR A 108 9.57 -4.60 1.61
N ASN A 109 9.52 -3.99 2.79
CA ASN A 109 8.60 -4.37 3.87
C ASN A 109 7.35 -3.49 4.00
N THR A 110 7.22 -2.41 3.21
CA THR A 110 6.03 -1.54 3.20
C THR A 110 5.95 -0.68 1.95
N GLY A 111 4.76 -0.58 1.36
CA GLY A 111 4.48 0.32 0.24
C GLY A 111 4.18 1.75 0.67
N GLY A 112 3.63 1.95 1.87
CA GLY A 112 3.32 3.26 2.44
C GLY A 112 3.28 3.21 3.96
N THR A 113 3.62 4.32 4.61
CA THR A 113 3.47 4.48 6.05
C THR A 113 3.37 5.97 6.39
N ALA A 114 2.61 6.29 7.43
CA ALA A 114 2.49 7.67 7.91
C ALA A 114 3.51 7.94 9.02
N SER A 115 4.00 9.18 9.07
CA SER A 115 4.75 9.75 10.18
C SER A 115 4.21 11.13 10.54
N GLU A 116 4.73 11.73 11.59
CA GLU A 116 4.42 13.12 11.95
C GLU A 116 4.83 14.13 10.86
N ASN A 117 5.85 13.80 10.07
CA ASN A 117 6.36 14.66 9.00
C ASN A 117 5.66 14.46 7.65
N GLY A 118 4.87 13.39 7.50
CA GLY A 118 4.11 13.14 6.30
C GLY A 118 3.94 11.67 5.91
N LEU A 119 3.63 11.47 4.64
CA LEU A 119 3.45 10.18 4.01
C LEU A 119 4.78 9.69 3.42
N LEU A 120 5.19 8.49 3.79
CA LEU A 120 6.44 7.86 3.39
C LEU A 120 6.10 6.70 2.45
N ILE A 121 6.56 6.76 1.20
CA ILE A 121 6.31 5.74 0.17
C ILE A 121 7.59 4.96 -0.11
N GLY A 122 7.58 3.65 0.13
CA GLY A 122 8.64 2.72 -0.25
C GLY A 122 8.62 2.50 -1.76
N ALA A 123 9.37 3.32 -2.48
CA ALA A 123 9.32 3.43 -3.93
C ALA A 123 9.79 2.15 -4.65
N GLU A 124 10.57 1.32 -3.98
CA GLU A 124 11.03 0.03 -4.50
C GLU A 124 9.88 -0.91 -4.85
N LEU A 125 8.75 -0.80 -4.16
CA LEU A 125 7.57 -1.63 -4.45
C LEU A 125 6.75 -1.12 -5.66
N TYR A 126 7.04 0.09 -6.15
CA TYR A 126 6.33 0.71 -7.27
C TYR A 126 7.22 0.87 -8.51
N GLY A 127 8.33 0.16 -8.58
CA GLY A 127 9.24 0.17 -9.72
C GLY A 127 9.14 -1.07 -10.61
N ALA A 128 8.28 -2.03 -10.27
CA ALA A 128 8.23 -3.33 -10.94
C ALA A 128 7.76 -3.24 -12.40
N THR A 129 8.32 -4.12 -13.23
CA THR A 129 7.95 -4.34 -14.62
C THR A 129 7.69 -5.84 -14.83
N ALA A 130 7.24 -6.23 -16.03
CA ALA A 130 7.05 -7.64 -16.37
C ALA A 130 8.35 -8.46 -16.29
N SER A 131 9.50 -7.82 -16.42
CA SER A 131 10.83 -8.46 -16.33
C SER A 131 11.48 -8.39 -14.94
N THR A 132 10.80 -7.85 -13.94
CA THR A 132 11.33 -7.76 -12.58
C THR A 132 11.55 -9.16 -11.99
N PRO A 133 12.80 -9.51 -11.57
CA PRO A 133 13.11 -10.81 -10.97
C PRO A 133 12.29 -11.04 -9.69
N ARG A 134 11.77 -12.26 -9.53
CA ARG A 134 11.02 -12.70 -8.33
C ARG A 134 11.70 -13.87 -7.61
N ASP A 135 12.61 -14.51 -8.28
CA ASP A 135 13.29 -15.71 -7.80
C ASP A 135 14.31 -15.45 -6.67
N GLU A 136 14.65 -14.18 -6.43
CA GLU A 136 15.48 -13.76 -5.28
C GLU A 136 14.68 -13.68 -3.96
N PHE A 137 13.35 -13.46 -4.03
CA PHE A 137 12.52 -13.20 -2.85
C PHE A 137 12.26 -14.40 -1.93
N PRO A 138 12.13 -15.65 -2.39
CA PRO A 138 11.87 -16.79 -1.50
C PRO A 138 12.86 -16.88 -0.33
N ASP A 139 14.15 -16.66 -0.58
CA ASP A 139 15.18 -16.70 0.48
C ASP A 139 15.02 -15.55 1.50
N LEU A 140 14.58 -14.39 1.06
CA LEU A 140 14.27 -13.28 1.95
C LEU A 140 13.06 -13.61 2.86
N TYR A 141 12.03 -14.22 2.28
CA TYR A 141 10.76 -14.50 2.99
C TYR A 141 10.76 -15.81 3.78
N LYS A 142 11.77 -16.67 3.61
CA LYS A 142 11.90 -17.94 4.34
C LYS A 142 11.87 -17.77 5.86
N ALA A 143 12.45 -16.67 6.36
CA ALA A 143 12.44 -16.36 7.78
C ALA A 143 11.04 -16.05 8.35
N PHE A 144 10.09 -15.63 7.51
CA PHE A 144 8.72 -15.31 7.89
C PHE A 144 7.75 -16.48 7.74
N LEU A 145 8.21 -17.60 7.15
CA LEU A 145 7.45 -18.82 6.92
C LEU A 145 8.27 -20.05 7.37
N PRO A 146 8.68 -20.13 8.65
CA PRO A 146 9.59 -21.19 9.11
C PRO A 146 9.01 -22.60 9.02
N GLU A 147 7.67 -22.75 9.06
CA GLU A 147 6.99 -24.04 8.89
C GLU A 147 6.96 -24.52 7.44
N GLU A 148 7.14 -23.65 6.45
CA GLU A 148 7.11 -24.05 5.05
C GLU A 148 8.43 -24.69 4.66
N LYS A 149 8.41 -26.03 4.55
CA LYS A 149 9.60 -26.83 4.22
C LYS A 149 9.73 -27.15 2.73
N ASP A 150 8.61 -27.07 1.97
CA ASP A 150 8.62 -27.30 0.53
C ASP A 150 9.00 -26.00 -0.20
N PRO A 151 10.16 -25.98 -0.93
CA PRO A 151 10.59 -24.80 -1.68
C PRO A 151 9.58 -24.33 -2.73
N ASN A 152 8.81 -25.27 -3.33
CA ASN A 152 7.82 -24.92 -4.35
C ASN A 152 6.61 -24.23 -3.71
N GLN A 153 6.17 -24.69 -2.54
CA GLN A 153 5.09 -24.03 -1.79
C GLN A 153 5.53 -22.66 -1.27
N LEU A 154 6.75 -22.53 -0.76
CA LEU A 154 7.33 -21.25 -0.37
C LEU A 154 7.32 -20.27 -1.56
N ARG A 155 7.84 -20.70 -2.72
CA ARG A 155 7.87 -19.89 -3.94
C ARG A 155 6.46 -19.47 -4.39
N LEU A 156 5.49 -20.38 -4.30
CA LEU A 156 4.09 -20.08 -4.66
C LEU A 156 3.49 -19.00 -3.74
N LYS A 157 3.66 -19.15 -2.42
CA LYS A 157 3.18 -18.18 -1.42
C LYS A 157 3.82 -16.81 -1.60
N VAL A 158 5.14 -16.79 -1.81
CA VAL A 158 5.89 -15.54 -2.04
C VAL A 158 5.44 -14.87 -3.33
N ASN A 159 5.28 -15.59 -4.44
CA ASN A 159 4.81 -15.02 -5.70
C ASN A 159 3.43 -14.39 -5.56
N LYS A 160 2.49 -15.00 -4.82
CA LYS A 160 1.18 -14.38 -4.54
C LYS A 160 1.30 -13.07 -3.76
N LEU A 161 2.19 -13.02 -2.78
CA LEU A 161 2.45 -11.77 -2.06
C LEU A 161 3.02 -10.71 -3.00
N LEU A 162 3.98 -11.09 -3.86
CA LEU A 162 4.61 -10.17 -4.81
C LEU A 162 3.60 -9.64 -5.87
N ASP A 163 2.60 -10.43 -6.25
CA ASP A 163 1.53 -10.00 -7.18
C ASP A 163 0.73 -8.80 -6.65
N VAL A 164 0.61 -8.67 -5.33
CA VAL A 164 -0.10 -7.55 -4.70
C VAL A 164 0.84 -6.46 -4.20
N SER A 165 2.09 -6.79 -3.90
CA SER A 165 3.07 -5.85 -3.33
C SER A 165 3.86 -5.12 -4.41
N LEU A 166 4.31 -5.81 -5.46
CA LEU A 166 5.09 -5.21 -6.54
C LEU A 166 4.17 -4.61 -7.60
N LYS A 167 4.30 -3.34 -7.85
CA LYS A 167 3.45 -2.59 -8.77
C LYS A 167 4.28 -1.77 -9.76
N PRO A 168 3.78 -1.51 -10.98
CA PRO A 168 4.41 -0.57 -11.89
C PRO A 168 4.27 0.86 -11.38
N VAL A 169 5.17 1.73 -11.83
CA VAL A 169 5.23 3.15 -11.42
C VAL A 169 3.92 3.91 -11.64
N GLY A 170 3.12 3.52 -12.63
CA GLY A 170 1.80 4.10 -12.86
C GLY A 170 0.80 3.95 -11.71
N ASN A 171 1.04 3.00 -10.79
CA ASN A 171 0.20 2.81 -9.60
C ASN A 171 0.52 3.77 -8.46
N ILE A 172 1.58 4.58 -8.56
CA ILE A 172 1.99 5.45 -7.45
C ILE A 172 0.96 6.56 -7.17
N THR A 173 0.31 7.09 -8.21
CA THR A 173 -0.73 8.13 -8.03
C THR A 173 -1.95 7.61 -7.27
N PRO A 174 -2.56 6.46 -7.62
CA PRO A 174 -3.62 5.85 -6.79
C PRO A 174 -3.19 5.58 -5.35
N VAL A 175 -1.97 5.09 -5.14
CA VAL A 175 -1.45 4.82 -3.79
C VAL A 175 -1.32 6.10 -2.98
N VAL A 176 -0.72 7.16 -3.53
CA VAL A 176 -0.62 8.46 -2.85
C VAL A 176 -2.01 9.03 -2.54
N ALA A 177 -3.00 8.83 -3.42
CA ALA A 177 -4.36 9.27 -3.17
C ALA A 177 -5.04 8.48 -2.04
N HIS A 178 -4.86 7.15 -2.01
CA HIS A 178 -5.34 6.25 -0.96
C HIS A 178 -4.74 6.63 0.41
N GLU A 179 -3.43 6.66 0.49
CA GLU A 179 -2.72 6.97 1.73
C GLU A 179 -3.00 8.41 2.24
N SER A 180 -3.16 9.37 1.32
CA SER A 180 -3.56 10.73 1.70
C SER A 180 -5.00 10.79 2.23
N CYS A 181 -5.86 9.84 1.88
CA CYS A 181 -7.21 9.75 2.42
C CYS A 181 -7.19 9.47 3.93
N HIS A 182 -6.26 8.64 4.42
CA HIS A 182 -6.15 8.32 5.85
C HIS A 182 -5.93 9.57 6.72
N PHE A 183 -5.24 10.60 6.21
CA PHE A 183 -5.05 11.88 6.92
C PHE A 183 -6.36 12.69 7.06
N ASN A 184 -7.41 12.32 6.35
CA ASN A 184 -8.69 12.99 6.36
C ASN A 184 -9.79 12.19 7.08
N GLN A 185 -9.52 10.96 7.47
CA GLN A 185 -10.44 10.12 8.22
C GLN A 185 -10.49 10.54 9.69
N LYS A 186 -11.69 10.77 10.21
CA LYS A 186 -11.94 11.20 11.60
C LYS A 186 -12.73 10.11 12.34
N TYR A 187 -12.18 8.88 12.35
CA TYR A 187 -12.84 7.72 12.88
C TYR A 187 -12.60 7.52 14.39
N PRO A 188 -13.52 6.84 15.10
CA PRO A 188 -13.26 6.29 16.42
C PRO A 188 -12.29 5.11 16.33
N LYS A 189 -12.04 4.45 17.46
CA LYS A 189 -11.26 3.21 17.49
C LYS A 189 -11.87 2.14 16.57
N LEU A 190 -11.04 1.49 15.79
CA LEU A 190 -11.43 0.48 14.80
C LEU A 190 -11.29 -0.93 15.41
N ASP A 191 -12.35 -1.40 16.06
CA ASP A 191 -12.32 -2.66 16.82
C ASP A 191 -12.80 -3.88 16.04
N THR A 192 -13.52 -3.68 14.94
CA THR A 192 -14.13 -4.79 14.17
C THR A 192 -13.54 -4.91 12.77
N LEU A 193 -13.69 -6.09 12.16
CA LEU A 193 -13.35 -6.30 10.75
C LEU A 193 -14.12 -5.33 9.85
N LEU A 194 -15.42 -5.09 10.11
CA LEU A 194 -16.21 -4.10 9.37
C LEU A 194 -15.56 -2.72 9.39
N ALA A 195 -15.20 -2.22 10.57
CA ALA A 195 -14.63 -0.89 10.72
C ALA A 195 -13.30 -0.75 9.98
N LYS A 196 -12.40 -1.74 10.10
CA LYS A 196 -11.11 -1.76 9.42
C LYS A 196 -11.27 -1.89 7.90
N SER A 197 -12.19 -2.75 7.45
CA SER A 197 -12.48 -2.91 6.02
C SER A 197 -13.04 -1.63 5.41
N VAL A 198 -13.97 -0.96 6.10
CA VAL A 198 -14.53 0.31 5.65
C VAL A 198 -13.46 1.41 5.65
N GLN A 199 -12.57 1.46 6.66
CA GLN A 199 -11.45 2.41 6.68
C GLN A 199 -10.64 2.34 5.38
N GLU A 200 -10.19 1.15 5.01
CA GLU A 200 -9.37 0.93 3.81
C GLU A 200 -10.18 1.10 2.52
N GLY A 201 -11.39 0.55 2.50
CA GLY A 201 -12.28 0.63 1.35
C GLY A 201 -12.72 2.05 1.00
N VAL A 202 -12.85 2.95 1.99
CA VAL A 202 -13.07 4.40 1.77
C VAL A 202 -11.88 5.00 1.05
N CYS A 203 -10.66 4.67 1.43
CA CYS A 203 -9.47 5.20 0.78
C CYS A 203 -9.35 4.69 -0.67
N ASP A 204 -9.75 3.44 -0.93
CA ASP A 204 -9.87 2.91 -2.29
C ASP A 204 -10.94 3.64 -3.11
N LEU A 205 -12.07 4.01 -2.51
CA LEU A 205 -13.09 4.81 -3.17
C LEU A 205 -12.57 6.21 -3.52
N ILE A 206 -11.88 6.87 -2.60
CA ILE A 206 -11.25 8.18 -2.86
C ILE A 206 -10.19 8.06 -3.95
N ALA A 207 -9.32 7.05 -3.92
CA ALA A 207 -8.35 6.79 -4.97
C ALA A 207 -9.03 6.59 -6.34
N LYS A 208 -10.12 5.81 -6.39
CA LYS A 208 -10.92 5.63 -7.61
C LYS A 208 -11.50 6.94 -8.14
N LEU A 209 -12.07 7.76 -7.27
CA LEU A 209 -12.71 9.05 -7.66
C LEU A 209 -11.69 10.11 -8.10
N THR A 210 -10.48 10.08 -7.55
CA THR A 210 -9.49 11.16 -7.72
C THR A 210 -8.34 10.78 -8.63
N ALA A 211 -7.87 9.52 -8.58
CA ALA A 211 -6.78 8.98 -9.37
C ALA A 211 -7.21 7.96 -10.44
N GLY A 212 -8.50 7.59 -10.49
CA GLY A 212 -9.09 6.78 -11.55
C GLY A 212 -9.19 5.28 -11.25
N GLN A 213 -8.46 4.76 -10.26
CA GLN A 213 -8.51 3.34 -9.86
C GLN A 213 -8.18 3.17 -8.37
N PRO A 214 -8.63 2.06 -7.73
CA PRO A 214 -8.19 1.69 -6.39
C PRO A 214 -6.74 1.21 -6.42
N ILE A 215 -6.13 1.00 -5.24
CA ILE A 215 -4.71 0.59 -5.15
C ILE A 215 -4.46 -0.85 -5.63
N ASN A 216 -5.47 -1.71 -5.55
CA ASN A 216 -5.37 -3.13 -5.92
C ASN A 216 -6.45 -3.53 -6.95
N PRO A 217 -6.35 -3.11 -8.21
CA PRO A 217 -7.39 -3.38 -9.22
C PRO A 217 -7.71 -4.87 -9.43
N ALA A 218 -6.71 -5.77 -9.29
CA ALA A 218 -6.90 -7.21 -9.43
C ALA A 218 -7.85 -7.78 -8.36
N GLN A 219 -7.78 -7.29 -7.12
CA GLN A 219 -8.71 -7.66 -6.05
C GLN A 219 -10.15 -7.24 -6.38
N HIS A 220 -10.31 -6.06 -6.98
CA HIS A 220 -11.63 -5.58 -7.43
C HIS A 220 -12.19 -6.40 -8.59
N VAL A 221 -11.34 -6.85 -9.53
CA VAL A 221 -11.75 -7.75 -10.62
C VAL A 221 -12.24 -9.08 -10.06
N TYR A 222 -11.49 -9.69 -9.15
CA TYR A 222 -11.89 -10.92 -8.48
C TYR A 222 -13.16 -10.72 -7.64
N GLY A 223 -13.15 -9.69 -6.79
CA GLY A 223 -14.24 -9.39 -5.87
C GLY A 223 -15.58 -9.14 -6.59
N ASN A 224 -15.57 -8.42 -7.72
CA ASN A 224 -16.79 -8.18 -8.50
C ASN A 224 -17.39 -9.48 -9.11
N ARG A 225 -16.56 -10.49 -9.40
CA ARG A 225 -17.02 -11.79 -9.91
C ARG A 225 -17.58 -12.68 -8.80
N HIS A 226 -17.13 -12.47 -7.57
CA HIS A 226 -17.46 -13.30 -6.40
C HIS A 226 -18.20 -12.51 -5.30
N GLU A 227 -18.79 -11.33 -5.63
CA GLU A 227 -19.32 -10.39 -4.64
C GLU A 227 -20.34 -11.04 -3.68
N ALA A 228 -21.27 -11.83 -4.20
CA ALA A 228 -22.29 -12.49 -3.39
C ALA A 228 -21.71 -13.59 -2.46
N GLU A 229 -20.71 -14.34 -2.93
CA GLU A 229 -20.01 -15.35 -2.14
C GLU A 229 -19.20 -14.68 -1.02
N LEU A 230 -18.38 -13.68 -1.37
CA LEU A 230 -17.60 -12.92 -0.42
C LEU A 230 -18.46 -12.24 0.64
N TRP A 231 -19.64 -11.72 0.24
CA TRP A 231 -20.55 -11.12 1.18
C TRP A 231 -21.09 -12.16 2.18
N ARG A 232 -21.52 -13.35 1.72
CA ARG A 232 -22.01 -14.40 2.60
C ARG A 232 -20.99 -14.82 3.65
N GLU A 233 -19.70 -14.85 3.31
CA GLU A 233 -18.62 -15.13 4.25
C GLU A 233 -18.34 -13.92 5.15
N PHE A 234 -18.15 -12.73 4.58
CA PHE A 234 -17.79 -11.50 5.30
C PHE A 234 -18.81 -11.17 6.40
N GLN A 235 -20.10 -11.29 6.14
CA GLN A 235 -21.14 -10.96 7.13
C GLN A 235 -21.08 -11.82 8.39
N THR A 236 -20.53 -13.03 8.32
CA THR A 236 -20.37 -13.91 9.50
C THR A 236 -19.21 -13.49 10.39
N GLU A 237 -18.24 -12.76 9.83
CA GLU A 237 -17.00 -12.34 10.52
C GLU A 237 -16.93 -10.84 10.79
N MET A 238 -17.74 -10.01 10.11
CA MET A 238 -17.56 -8.55 10.07
C MET A 238 -17.60 -7.88 11.46
N ASN A 239 -18.26 -8.50 12.44
CA ASN A 239 -18.33 -7.99 13.82
C ASN A 239 -17.17 -8.50 14.70
N ASN A 240 -16.32 -9.42 14.22
CA ASN A 240 -15.19 -9.93 14.95
C ASN A 240 -14.04 -8.91 14.98
N THR A 241 -13.15 -9.03 15.95
CA THR A 241 -11.92 -8.22 16.04
C THR A 241 -10.81 -8.73 15.12
N SER A 242 -10.83 -10.02 14.78
CA SER A 242 -9.86 -10.67 13.90
C SER A 242 -10.06 -10.25 12.45
N THR A 243 -8.95 -9.93 11.77
CA THR A 243 -8.92 -9.59 10.35
C THR A 243 -8.22 -10.66 9.50
N LYS A 244 -7.70 -11.73 10.11
CA LYS A 244 -6.75 -12.69 9.51
C LYS A 244 -7.20 -13.32 8.18
N ASN A 245 -8.52 -13.47 7.98
CA ASN A 245 -9.07 -14.07 6.76
C ASN A 245 -9.29 -13.04 5.63
N TRP A 246 -9.24 -11.74 5.96
CA TRP A 246 -9.73 -10.67 5.10
C TRP A 246 -8.71 -9.55 4.83
N MET A 247 -7.75 -9.34 5.73
CA MET A 247 -6.79 -8.22 5.64
C MET A 247 -5.42 -8.64 6.15
N TYR A 248 -4.36 -8.08 5.55
CA TYR A 248 -2.96 -8.31 5.92
C TYR A 248 -2.55 -9.78 5.83
N ASN A 249 -3.22 -10.52 4.95
CA ASN A 249 -3.12 -11.97 4.84
C ASN A 249 -2.37 -12.44 3.56
N GLY A 250 -1.46 -11.61 3.04
CA GLY A 250 -0.74 -11.86 1.79
C GLY A 250 -0.08 -13.23 1.69
N LEU A 251 0.45 -13.76 2.80
CA LEU A 251 1.10 -15.09 2.85
C LEU A 251 0.14 -16.24 3.17
N THR A 252 -1.09 -15.96 3.62
CA THR A 252 -2.05 -16.95 4.13
C THR A 252 -3.39 -16.99 3.41
N ALA A 253 -3.58 -16.18 2.38
CA ALA A 253 -4.87 -16.02 1.66
C ALA A 253 -5.33 -17.27 0.87
N GLY A 254 -4.55 -18.34 0.82
CA GLY A 254 -4.90 -19.56 0.10
C GLY A 254 -4.94 -19.36 -1.42
N THR A 255 -6.04 -19.76 -2.07
CA THR A 255 -6.19 -19.70 -3.54
C THR A 255 -6.76 -18.38 -4.04
N ARG A 256 -7.43 -17.60 -3.17
CA ARG A 256 -8.01 -16.30 -3.52
C ARG A 256 -7.03 -15.15 -3.31
N PRO A 257 -7.25 -13.97 -3.92
CA PRO A 257 -6.44 -12.79 -3.64
C PRO A 257 -6.44 -12.44 -2.13
N PRO A 258 -5.32 -11.94 -1.59
CA PRO A 258 -5.30 -11.42 -0.23
C PRO A 258 -6.06 -10.10 -0.12
N ASP A 259 -6.27 -9.65 1.12
CA ASP A 259 -6.80 -8.32 1.46
C ASP A 259 -8.19 -7.99 0.88
N LEU A 260 -9.05 -9.01 0.70
CA LEU A 260 -10.41 -8.82 0.19
C LEU A 260 -11.32 -7.99 1.12
N GLY A 261 -10.89 -7.73 2.36
CA GLY A 261 -11.55 -6.77 3.24
C GLY A 261 -11.56 -5.35 2.66
N TYR A 262 -10.52 -4.94 1.92
CA TYR A 262 -10.47 -3.68 1.19
C TYR A 262 -11.61 -3.57 0.17
N PHE A 263 -11.80 -4.64 -0.61
CA PHE A 263 -12.90 -4.73 -1.57
C PHE A 263 -14.27 -4.65 -0.90
N MET A 264 -14.48 -5.39 0.20
CA MET A 264 -15.77 -5.37 0.92
C MET A 264 -16.07 -3.97 1.47
N GLY A 265 -15.09 -3.35 2.11
CA GLY A 265 -15.21 -1.98 2.60
C GLY A 265 -15.46 -0.97 1.49
N TYR A 266 -14.79 -1.12 0.33
CA TYR A 266 -15.04 -0.31 -0.86
C TYR A 266 -16.49 -0.44 -1.34
N LYS A 267 -17.04 -1.65 -1.46
CA LYS A 267 -18.41 -1.88 -1.93
C LYS A 267 -19.46 -1.27 -1.00
N ILE A 268 -19.27 -1.41 0.31
CA ILE A 268 -20.13 -0.78 1.33
C ILE A 268 -20.09 0.75 1.18
N SER A 269 -18.90 1.33 1.08
CA SER A 269 -18.68 2.78 0.96
C SER A 269 -19.18 3.32 -0.38
N GLU A 270 -18.96 2.60 -1.48
CA GLU A 270 -19.47 2.92 -2.81
C GLU A 270 -21.00 2.90 -2.84
N SER A 271 -21.63 1.95 -2.16
CA SER A 271 -23.08 1.87 -2.03
C SER A 271 -23.64 3.12 -1.32
N TYR A 272 -23.06 3.50 -0.17
CA TYR A 272 -23.43 4.74 0.52
C TYR A 272 -23.28 5.97 -0.39
N TYR A 273 -22.12 6.11 -1.03
CA TYR A 273 -21.83 7.20 -1.95
C TYR A 273 -22.84 7.29 -3.10
N LYS A 274 -23.19 6.15 -3.71
CA LYS A 274 -24.15 6.08 -4.82
C LYS A 274 -25.57 6.47 -4.38
N ASN A 275 -25.99 6.02 -3.22
CA ASN A 275 -27.34 6.22 -2.68
C ASN A 275 -27.56 7.64 -2.10
N THR A 276 -26.50 8.36 -1.75
CA THR A 276 -26.58 9.72 -1.25
C THR A 276 -26.65 10.72 -2.41
N ARG A 277 -27.67 11.59 -2.42
CA ARG A 277 -27.90 12.56 -3.51
C ARG A 277 -26.77 13.58 -3.61
N ASP A 278 -26.42 14.23 -2.49
CA ASP A 278 -25.31 15.16 -2.39
C ASP A 278 -23.98 14.40 -2.24
N LYS A 279 -23.17 14.42 -3.30
CA LYS A 279 -21.89 13.68 -3.33
C LYS A 279 -20.82 14.29 -2.43
N ARG A 280 -20.85 15.60 -2.18
CA ARG A 280 -19.91 16.23 -1.24
C ARG A 280 -20.28 15.87 0.20
N GLN A 281 -21.57 15.90 0.52
CA GLN A 281 -22.03 15.43 1.84
C GLN A 281 -21.70 13.95 2.04
N ALA A 282 -21.92 13.11 1.02
CA ALA A 282 -21.53 11.69 1.09
C ALA A 282 -20.06 11.50 1.45
N ILE A 283 -19.14 12.24 0.83
CA ILE A 283 -17.71 12.16 1.14
C ILE A 283 -17.42 12.65 2.57
N LYS A 284 -18.07 13.73 3.01
CA LYS A 284 -17.94 14.23 4.38
C LYS A 284 -18.40 13.20 5.41
N ASP A 285 -19.54 12.57 5.17
CA ASP A 285 -20.10 11.51 6.03
C ASP A 285 -19.17 10.29 6.10
N ILE A 286 -18.69 9.83 4.93
CA ILE A 286 -17.80 8.69 4.82
C ILE A 286 -16.47 8.93 5.54
N LEU A 287 -15.88 10.11 5.43
CA LEU A 287 -14.63 10.49 6.12
C LEU A 287 -14.83 10.76 7.61
N GLY A 288 -16.07 10.98 8.04
CA GLY A 288 -16.45 11.33 9.42
C GLY A 288 -17.22 10.25 10.18
N ILE A 289 -17.24 8.98 9.73
CA ILE A 289 -18.01 7.90 10.37
C ILE A 289 -17.73 7.83 11.87
N LYS A 290 -18.80 7.83 12.68
CA LYS A 290 -18.73 7.70 14.13
C LYS A 290 -19.25 6.35 14.64
N ASP A 291 -20.08 5.68 13.83
CA ASP A 291 -20.73 4.42 14.13
C ASP A 291 -20.74 3.57 12.87
N PHE A 292 -19.86 2.57 12.79
CA PHE A 292 -19.71 1.72 11.61
C PHE A 292 -20.91 0.79 11.35
N PRO A 293 -21.53 0.16 12.35
CA PRO A 293 -22.78 -0.57 12.16
C PRO A 293 -23.89 0.30 11.55
N LYS A 294 -24.13 1.49 12.09
CA LYS A 294 -25.10 2.44 11.56
C LYS A 294 -24.77 2.89 10.15
N PHE A 295 -23.51 3.19 9.86
CA PHE A 295 -23.06 3.53 8.50
C PHE A 295 -23.31 2.38 7.52
N PHE A 296 -23.03 1.15 7.92
CA PHE A 296 -23.31 -0.04 7.12
C PHE A 296 -24.81 -0.15 6.78
N GLU A 297 -25.70 -0.01 7.76
CA GLU A 297 -27.16 0.00 7.53
C GLU A 297 -27.56 1.11 6.54
N GLN A 298 -27.05 2.33 6.73
CA GLN A 298 -27.32 3.48 5.88
C GLN A 298 -26.79 3.32 4.46
N SER A 299 -25.72 2.52 4.26
CA SER A 299 -25.17 2.22 2.94
C SER A 299 -26.16 1.49 2.03
N LYS A 300 -27.14 0.80 2.59
CA LYS A 300 -28.12 -0.06 1.89
C LYS A 300 -27.45 -1.13 1.03
N TYR A 301 -26.22 -1.54 1.39
CA TYR A 301 -25.43 -2.46 0.59
C TYR A 301 -26.12 -3.84 0.45
N ILE A 302 -26.75 -4.35 1.52
CA ILE A 302 -27.46 -5.63 1.51
C ILE A 302 -28.61 -5.64 0.49
N LYS A 303 -29.38 -4.54 0.38
CA LYS A 303 -30.49 -4.43 -0.57
C LYS A 303 -30.06 -4.58 -2.03
N LYS A 304 -28.80 -4.32 -2.32
CA LYS A 304 -28.24 -4.41 -3.66
C LYS A 304 -27.81 -5.83 -4.03
N ILE A 305 -27.38 -6.64 -3.06
CA ILE A 305 -26.91 -8.02 -3.31
C ILE A 305 -28.04 -9.04 -3.30
N GLY A 306 -29.16 -8.72 -2.65
CA GLY A 306 -30.33 -9.60 -2.56
C GLY A 306 -31.25 -9.59 -3.78
N HIS A 307 -30.87 -8.89 -4.83
CA HIS A 307 -31.48 -8.88 -6.16
C HIS A 307 -30.46 -9.34 -7.21
#